data_874d5d0c2afae0c99c9b70d6128e6314
#
_entry.id   874d5d0c2afae0c99c9b70d6128e6314
#
_cell.length_a   1.000
_cell.length_b   1.000
_cell.length_c   1.000
_cell.angle_alpha   90.00
_cell.angle_beta   90.00
_cell.angle_gamma   90.00
#
_symmetry.space_group_name_H-M   'P 1'
#
loop_
_entity.id
_entity.type
_entity.pdbx_description
1 polymer ?
#
loop_
_entity_poly.entity_id
_entity_poly.type
_entity_poly.pdbx_seq_one_letter_code
_entity_poly.pdbx_strand_id
1 'polypeptide(L)'
;MKQGAYLVIETTEALNVIDVNSGIRAKTSNQEDNTFEVNKIAAEEIARQLRLRDMGGIVIVDFIDMDSGEHRNELHRYMQQLMESDRAKHNVLPLTKFGLMQITRQRIRPVTQINTEEVCPVCHGTGKIAPSAVIDEQIERDIAYFSDKGHKELTLKVSPILGAYLKRGQSLIGDKSFIGKWKKKYGCQLTLVEMTGFSVLQNEIYDMKGDRLEI
;
A
#
# COMPACT_ATOMS: atom_id res chain seq x y z
N MET A 1 18.94 -0.51 -11.05
CA MET A 1 20.23 -1.12 -11.48
C MET A 1 20.40 -0.96 -12.98
N LYS A 2 21.59 -1.27 -13.51
CA LYS A 2 21.80 -1.31 -14.98
C LYS A 2 20.90 -2.38 -15.61
N GLN A 3 20.53 -2.24 -16.87
CA GLN A 3 19.72 -3.19 -17.67
C GLN A 3 18.23 -3.35 -17.24
N GLY A 4 17.71 -2.46 -16.38
CA GLY A 4 16.31 -2.52 -15.95
C GLY A 4 16.02 -3.51 -14.82
N ALA A 5 17.03 -4.22 -14.33
CA ALA A 5 16.89 -5.05 -13.12
C ALA A 5 16.66 -4.19 -11.88
N TYR A 6 15.92 -4.70 -10.90
CA TYR A 6 15.63 -4.00 -9.65
C TYR A 6 15.60 -4.97 -8.47
N LEU A 7 15.78 -4.41 -7.27
CA LEU A 7 15.70 -5.13 -6.00
C LEU A 7 14.43 -4.71 -5.26
N VAL A 8 13.75 -5.68 -4.68
CA VAL A 8 12.74 -5.45 -3.65
C VAL A 8 13.37 -5.79 -2.31
N ILE A 9 13.38 -4.84 -1.38
CA ILE A 9 14.00 -5.00 -0.07
C ILE A 9 12.93 -4.82 0.99
N GLU A 10 12.66 -5.87 1.73
CA GLU A 10 11.68 -5.89 2.80
C GLU A 10 12.34 -6.25 4.13
N THR A 11 11.95 -5.55 5.18
CA THR A 11 12.40 -5.84 6.54
C THR A 11 11.22 -6.40 7.31
N THR A 12 11.37 -7.64 7.78
CA THR A 12 10.42 -8.28 8.70
C THR A 12 10.90 -8.12 10.15
N GLU A 13 10.14 -8.61 11.10
CA GLU A 13 10.54 -8.61 12.51
C GLU A 13 11.84 -9.39 12.76
N ALA A 14 12.04 -10.52 12.07
CA ALA A 14 13.13 -11.45 12.32
C ALA A 14 14.31 -11.32 11.36
N LEU A 15 14.07 -10.92 10.11
CA LEU A 15 15.09 -10.94 9.05
C LEU A 15 14.78 -9.91 7.95
N ASN A 16 15.78 -9.63 7.12
CA ASN A 16 15.62 -8.86 5.90
C ASN A 16 15.55 -9.80 4.72
N VAL A 17 14.65 -9.53 3.78
CA VAL A 17 14.51 -10.28 2.53
C VAL A 17 14.81 -9.34 1.37
N ILE A 18 15.59 -9.83 0.41
CA ILE A 18 15.94 -9.11 -0.80
C ILE A 18 15.63 -10.01 -1.99
N ASP A 19 14.68 -9.58 -2.83
CA ASP A 19 14.30 -10.26 -4.06
C ASP A 19 14.94 -9.58 -5.26
N VAL A 20 15.51 -10.37 -6.18
CA VAL A 20 16.20 -9.91 -7.39
C VAL A 20 15.32 -10.12 -8.60
N ASN A 21 14.94 -9.03 -9.27
CA ASN A 21 14.11 -9.05 -10.45
C ASN A 21 14.90 -8.62 -11.69
N SER A 22 14.87 -9.43 -12.78
CA SER A 22 15.59 -9.19 -14.02
C SER A 22 15.02 -8.07 -14.91
N GLY A 23 13.77 -7.66 -14.67
CA GLY A 23 13.05 -6.72 -15.54
C GLY A 23 12.67 -7.31 -16.92
N ILE A 24 12.31 -6.44 -17.86
CA ILE A 24 11.65 -6.82 -19.14
C ILE A 24 12.61 -7.48 -20.16
N ARG A 25 13.94 -7.43 -19.99
CA ARG A 25 14.92 -7.84 -21.01
C ARG A 25 15.45 -9.29 -20.89
N ALA A 26 14.77 -10.16 -20.16
CA ALA A 26 15.19 -11.56 -19.92
C ALA A 26 15.11 -12.51 -21.14
N LYS A 27 14.97 -12.03 -22.39
CA LYS A 27 14.77 -12.87 -23.58
C LYS A 27 15.89 -12.69 -24.60
N THR A 28 17.11 -13.09 -24.28
CA THR A 28 18.21 -13.20 -25.24
C THR A 28 18.71 -14.65 -25.32
N SER A 29 19.35 -15.02 -26.41
CA SER A 29 19.72 -16.39 -26.79
C SER A 29 20.66 -17.17 -25.85
N ASN A 30 21.26 -16.53 -24.84
CA ASN A 30 22.03 -17.15 -23.74
C ASN A 30 21.39 -16.73 -22.41
N GLN A 31 20.29 -17.37 -22.05
CA GLN A 31 19.50 -17.01 -20.87
C GLN A 31 20.30 -17.16 -19.57
N GLU A 32 21.12 -18.21 -19.46
CA GLU A 32 21.87 -18.50 -18.23
C GLU A 32 23.00 -17.49 -17.98
N ASP A 33 23.80 -17.16 -19.01
CA ASP A 33 24.86 -16.17 -18.89
C ASP A 33 24.30 -14.79 -18.55
N ASN A 34 23.17 -14.44 -19.14
CA ASN A 34 22.50 -13.18 -18.85
C ASN A 34 21.95 -13.15 -17.41
N THR A 35 21.40 -14.26 -16.92
CA THR A 35 20.94 -14.40 -15.53
C THR A 35 22.10 -14.23 -14.56
N PHE A 36 23.24 -14.85 -14.85
CA PHE A 36 24.44 -14.74 -14.02
C PHE A 36 24.95 -13.29 -13.96
N GLU A 37 25.01 -12.58 -15.09
CA GLU A 37 25.40 -11.17 -15.13
C GLU A 37 24.44 -10.27 -14.37
N VAL A 38 23.12 -10.51 -14.46
CA VAL A 38 22.12 -9.78 -13.67
C VAL A 38 22.31 -10.03 -12.18
N ASN A 39 22.57 -11.27 -11.78
CA ASN A 39 22.83 -11.63 -10.39
C ASN A 39 24.12 -10.99 -9.86
N LYS A 40 25.19 -10.86 -10.68
CA LYS A 40 26.42 -10.12 -10.30
C LYS A 40 26.13 -8.63 -10.06
N ILE A 41 25.40 -7.98 -10.97
CA ILE A 41 24.99 -6.58 -10.80
C ILE A 41 24.12 -6.41 -9.55
N ALA A 42 23.25 -7.37 -9.29
CA ALA A 42 22.44 -7.38 -8.08
C ALA A 42 23.30 -7.54 -6.82
N ALA A 43 24.29 -8.42 -6.82
CA ALA A 43 25.20 -8.62 -5.69
C ALA A 43 25.99 -7.33 -5.34
N GLU A 44 26.48 -6.59 -6.36
CA GLU A 44 27.13 -5.29 -6.15
C GLU A 44 26.19 -4.30 -5.43
N GLU A 45 24.96 -4.18 -5.93
CA GLU A 45 23.99 -3.27 -5.37
C GLU A 45 23.54 -3.72 -3.96
N ILE A 46 23.36 -5.01 -3.73
CA ILE A 46 23.02 -5.57 -2.42
C ILE A 46 24.10 -5.24 -1.40
N ALA A 47 25.38 -5.53 -1.71
CA ALA A 47 26.49 -5.20 -0.83
C ALA A 47 26.55 -3.69 -0.52
N ARG A 48 26.24 -2.84 -1.51
CA ARG A 48 26.13 -1.39 -1.33
C ARG A 48 24.96 -1.01 -0.42
N GLN A 49 23.78 -1.59 -0.60
CA GLN A 49 22.59 -1.32 0.19
C GLN A 49 22.73 -1.79 1.64
N LEU A 50 23.34 -2.95 1.88
CA LEU A 50 23.64 -3.43 3.22
C LEU A 50 24.46 -2.42 4.03
N ARG A 51 25.46 -1.80 3.41
CA ARG A 51 26.30 -0.76 4.04
C ARG A 51 25.56 0.57 4.20
N LEU A 52 24.85 1.04 3.14
CA LEU A 52 24.17 2.34 3.16
C LEU A 52 23.04 2.41 4.18
N ARG A 53 22.25 1.33 4.28
CA ARG A 53 21.10 1.25 5.20
C ARG A 53 21.49 0.69 6.56
N ASP A 54 22.76 0.33 6.77
CA ASP A 54 23.25 -0.39 7.94
C ASP A 54 22.38 -1.62 8.30
N MET A 55 21.99 -2.37 7.28
CA MET A 55 21.15 -3.55 7.45
C MET A 55 21.95 -4.63 8.18
N GLY A 56 21.47 -5.05 9.34
CA GLY A 56 22.10 -6.07 10.16
C GLY A 56 21.14 -7.20 10.53
N GLY A 57 21.67 -8.23 11.16
CA GLY A 57 20.93 -9.46 11.46
C GLY A 57 21.03 -10.47 10.33
N ILE A 58 19.97 -11.24 10.13
CA ILE A 58 19.88 -12.23 9.05
C ILE A 58 19.32 -11.52 7.81
N VAL A 59 19.99 -11.71 6.68
CA VAL A 59 19.54 -11.24 5.37
C VAL A 59 19.45 -12.45 4.44
N ILE A 60 18.30 -12.65 3.84
CA ILE A 60 18.07 -13.67 2.81
C ILE A 60 17.96 -12.96 1.47
N VAL A 61 18.79 -13.37 0.53
CA VAL A 61 18.76 -12.88 -0.84
C VAL A 61 18.22 -13.99 -1.73
N ASP A 62 17.17 -13.67 -2.48
CA ASP A 62 16.60 -14.53 -3.51
C ASP A 62 17.16 -14.09 -4.87
N PHE A 63 18.17 -14.80 -5.33
CA PHE A 63 18.78 -14.58 -6.63
C PHE A 63 17.98 -15.30 -7.72
N ILE A 64 18.05 -14.77 -8.94
CA ILE A 64 17.43 -15.43 -10.09
C ILE A 64 18.06 -16.81 -10.26
N ASP A 65 17.21 -17.83 -10.43
CA ASP A 65 17.62 -19.22 -10.56
C ASP A 65 18.71 -19.43 -11.64
N MET A 66 19.72 -20.22 -11.28
CA MET A 66 20.81 -20.60 -12.14
C MET A 66 20.98 -22.12 -12.15
N ASP A 67 21.02 -22.72 -13.33
CA ASP A 67 21.21 -24.18 -13.48
C ASP A 67 22.65 -24.60 -13.19
N SER A 68 23.64 -23.77 -13.57
CA SER A 68 25.05 -24.06 -13.40
C SER A 68 25.52 -23.97 -11.94
N GLY A 69 26.06 -25.08 -11.43
CA GLY A 69 26.72 -25.09 -10.13
C GLY A 69 27.95 -24.21 -10.06
N GLU A 70 28.66 -24.02 -11.21
CA GLU A 70 29.83 -23.17 -11.32
C GLU A 70 29.43 -21.70 -11.14
N HIS A 71 28.37 -21.24 -11.81
CA HIS A 71 27.84 -19.87 -11.66
C HIS A 71 27.41 -19.59 -10.22
N ARG A 72 26.73 -20.54 -9.55
CA ARG A 72 26.36 -20.39 -8.12
C ARG A 72 27.59 -20.22 -7.23
N ASN A 73 28.64 -21.03 -7.45
CA ASN A 73 29.86 -20.93 -6.67
C ASN A 73 30.64 -19.65 -6.96
N GLU A 74 30.63 -19.19 -8.20
CA GLU A 74 31.27 -17.94 -8.60
C GLU A 74 30.53 -16.73 -8.00
N LEU A 75 29.21 -16.71 -8.06
CA LEU A 75 28.38 -15.67 -7.43
C LEU A 75 28.60 -15.60 -5.91
N HIS A 76 28.71 -16.75 -5.24
CA HIS A 76 29.03 -16.79 -3.82
C HIS A 76 30.42 -16.16 -3.53
N ARG A 77 31.44 -16.56 -4.24
CA ARG A 77 32.80 -15.97 -4.09
C ARG A 77 32.79 -14.47 -4.39
N TYR A 78 32.07 -14.06 -5.43
CA TYR A 78 31.93 -12.66 -5.78
C TYR A 78 31.26 -11.86 -4.67
N MET A 79 30.17 -12.37 -4.08
CA MET A 79 29.54 -11.71 -2.95
C MET A 79 30.45 -11.60 -1.74
N GLN A 80 31.26 -12.64 -1.43
CA GLN A 80 32.27 -12.58 -0.37
C GLN A 80 33.26 -11.45 -0.62
N GLN A 81 33.81 -11.33 -1.84
CA GLN A 81 34.74 -10.26 -2.21
C GLN A 81 34.12 -8.87 -2.08
N LEU A 82 32.87 -8.69 -2.50
CA LEU A 82 32.14 -7.41 -2.36
C LEU A 82 31.92 -7.02 -0.88
N MET A 83 31.81 -7.99 -0.03
CA MET A 83 31.61 -7.77 1.41
C MET A 83 32.91 -7.56 2.18
N GLU A 84 34.09 -7.90 1.65
CA GLU A 84 35.38 -7.67 2.31
C GLU A 84 35.64 -6.22 2.73
N SER A 85 35.08 -5.28 1.97
CA SER A 85 35.16 -3.84 2.30
C SER A 85 34.23 -3.40 3.43
N ASP A 86 33.36 -4.28 3.90
CA ASP A 86 32.41 -3.96 5.00
C ASP A 86 33.11 -4.04 6.36
N ARG A 87 32.97 -2.98 7.16
CA ARG A 87 33.53 -2.90 8.53
C ARG A 87 32.79 -3.75 9.54
N ALA A 88 31.53 -4.11 9.24
CA ALA A 88 30.72 -4.95 10.11
C ALA A 88 31.17 -6.42 9.99
N LYS A 89 31.20 -7.14 11.10
CA LYS A 89 31.38 -8.58 11.06
C LYS A 89 30.24 -9.22 10.27
N HIS A 90 30.55 -10.01 9.29
CA HIS A 90 29.57 -10.66 8.42
C HIS A 90 30.02 -12.06 8.05
N ASN A 91 29.06 -12.87 7.62
CA ASN A 91 29.30 -14.18 7.05
C ASN A 91 28.35 -14.39 5.87
N VAL A 92 28.85 -14.87 4.76
CA VAL A 92 28.11 -15.16 3.53
C VAL A 92 28.11 -16.66 3.32
N LEU A 93 26.95 -17.28 3.38
CA LEU A 93 26.81 -18.71 3.14
C LEU A 93 26.63 -19.01 1.65
N PRO A 94 27.04 -20.20 1.19
CA PRO A 94 26.82 -20.63 -0.19
C PRO A 94 25.34 -20.58 -0.59
N LEU A 95 25.08 -20.39 -1.89
CA LEU A 95 23.72 -20.46 -2.42
C LEU A 95 23.14 -21.86 -2.20
N THR A 96 21.90 -21.89 -1.81
CA THR A 96 21.10 -23.11 -1.80
C THR A 96 20.77 -23.56 -3.24
N LYS A 97 20.23 -24.77 -3.38
CA LYS A 97 19.74 -25.27 -4.68
C LYS A 97 18.57 -24.42 -5.22
N PHE A 98 17.91 -23.64 -4.38
CA PHE A 98 16.78 -22.78 -4.71
C PHE A 98 17.18 -21.31 -4.93
N GLY A 99 18.46 -21.00 -5.23
CA GLY A 99 18.89 -19.64 -5.48
C GLY A 99 19.05 -18.75 -4.25
N LEU A 100 18.71 -19.23 -3.05
CA LEU A 100 18.77 -18.44 -1.82
C LEU A 100 20.17 -18.34 -1.27
N MET A 101 20.62 -17.10 -1.00
CA MET A 101 21.86 -16.82 -0.29
C MET A 101 21.55 -16.21 1.08
N GLN A 102 22.14 -16.78 2.13
CA GLN A 102 22.04 -16.23 3.48
C GLN A 102 23.27 -15.44 3.83
N ILE A 103 23.06 -14.22 4.33
CA ILE A 103 24.10 -13.33 4.84
C ILE A 103 23.75 -13.00 6.30
N THR A 104 24.71 -13.15 7.20
CA THR A 104 24.59 -12.63 8.55
C THR A 104 25.52 -11.43 8.70
N ARG A 105 25.01 -10.33 9.23
CA ARG A 105 25.78 -9.10 9.41
C ARG A 105 25.51 -8.51 10.79
N GLN A 106 26.58 -8.16 11.50
CA GLN A 106 26.45 -7.53 12.82
C GLN A 106 25.89 -6.11 12.66
N ARG A 107 24.88 -5.76 13.42
CA ARG A 107 24.39 -4.36 13.51
C ARG A 107 25.45 -3.50 14.22
N ILE A 108 25.83 -2.40 13.58
CA ILE A 108 26.77 -1.43 14.15
C ILE A 108 26.03 -0.26 14.79
N ARG A 109 24.87 0.10 14.26
CA ARG A 109 24.06 1.22 14.75
C ARG A 109 22.62 0.76 15.07
N PRO A 110 21.92 1.44 16.00
CA PRO A 110 20.49 1.20 16.18
C PRO A 110 19.75 1.51 14.89
N VAL A 111 18.67 0.78 14.62
CA VAL A 111 17.82 1.00 13.45
C VAL A 111 17.17 2.38 13.60
N THR A 112 17.53 3.31 12.73
CA THR A 112 16.84 4.59 12.63
C THR A 112 15.68 4.43 11.64
N GLN A 113 14.49 4.24 12.16
CA GLN A 113 13.26 4.31 11.35
C GLN A 113 12.87 5.78 11.23
N ILE A 114 13.16 6.38 10.08
CA ILE A 114 12.60 7.68 9.73
C ILE A 114 11.24 7.39 9.09
N ASN A 115 10.18 7.55 9.87
CA ASN A 115 8.82 7.44 9.34
C ASN A 115 8.49 8.76 8.63
N THR A 116 8.59 8.76 7.29
CA THR A 116 8.28 9.92 6.45
C THR A 116 6.82 9.90 5.96
N GLU A 117 6.07 8.88 6.35
CA GLU A 117 4.69 8.69 5.92
C GLU A 117 3.73 9.18 7.01
N GLU A 118 2.73 9.93 6.61
CA GLU A 118 1.60 10.28 7.46
C GLU A 118 0.49 9.25 7.26
N VAL A 119 -0.20 8.93 8.35
CA VAL A 119 -1.36 8.02 8.27
C VAL A 119 -2.45 8.70 7.46
N CYS A 120 -2.89 8.05 6.38
CA CYS A 120 -3.96 8.57 5.54
C CYS A 120 -5.23 8.83 6.38
N PRO A 121 -5.77 10.05 6.41
CA PRO A 121 -6.94 10.37 7.24
C PRO A 121 -8.22 9.69 6.76
N VAL A 122 -8.23 9.13 5.54
CA VAL A 122 -9.40 8.44 4.96
C VAL A 122 -9.44 6.97 5.34
N CYS A 123 -8.33 6.26 5.20
CA CYS A 123 -8.28 4.82 5.44
C CYS A 123 -7.48 4.43 6.70
N HIS A 124 -6.91 5.40 7.42
CA HIS A 124 -6.10 5.19 8.62
C HIS A 124 -4.99 4.13 8.44
N GLY A 125 -4.36 4.13 7.25
CA GLY A 125 -3.28 3.21 6.92
C GLY A 125 -3.71 1.84 6.40
N THR A 126 -5.01 1.55 6.34
CA THR A 126 -5.51 0.24 5.87
C THR A 126 -5.45 0.07 4.35
N GLY A 127 -5.30 1.15 3.58
CA GLY A 127 -5.41 1.15 2.11
C GLY A 127 -6.81 0.79 1.59
N LYS A 128 -7.79 0.59 2.48
CA LYS A 128 -9.16 0.20 2.16
C LYS A 128 -10.15 1.23 2.68
N ILE A 129 -11.18 1.50 1.90
CA ILE A 129 -12.32 2.34 2.29
C ILE A 129 -13.61 1.50 2.18
N ALA A 130 -14.69 1.94 2.82
CA ALA A 130 -15.99 1.30 2.67
C ALA A 130 -16.40 1.26 1.18
N PRO A 131 -17.16 0.22 0.74
CA PRO A 131 -17.61 0.13 -0.64
C PRO A 131 -18.46 1.36 -1.01
N SER A 132 -17.99 2.15 -1.98
CA SER A 132 -18.71 3.34 -2.45
C SER A 132 -20.01 2.96 -3.18
N ALA A 133 -20.10 1.74 -3.69
CA ALA A 133 -21.25 1.25 -4.46
C ALA A 133 -22.55 1.09 -3.63
N VAL A 134 -22.45 1.03 -2.30
CA VAL A 134 -23.61 0.82 -1.41
C VAL A 134 -23.87 2.00 -0.46
N ILE A 135 -23.14 3.10 -0.63
CA ILE A 135 -23.24 4.25 0.28
C ILE A 135 -24.60 4.94 0.22
N ASP A 136 -25.18 5.04 -0.96
CA ASP A 136 -26.49 5.60 -1.19
C ASP A 136 -27.59 4.74 -0.54
N GLU A 137 -27.52 3.43 -0.65
CA GLU A 137 -28.45 2.51 0.01
C GLU A 137 -28.33 2.56 1.54
N GLN A 138 -27.11 2.75 2.06
CA GLN A 138 -26.88 2.89 3.49
C GLN A 138 -27.50 4.19 4.01
N ILE A 139 -27.21 5.32 3.38
CA ILE A 139 -27.80 6.61 3.74
C ILE A 139 -29.33 6.57 3.62
N GLU A 140 -29.86 5.93 2.58
CA GLU A 140 -31.29 5.78 2.40
C GLU A 140 -31.94 5.00 3.55
N ARG A 141 -31.32 3.91 4.02
CA ARG A 141 -31.82 3.14 5.18
C ARG A 141 -31.83 3.96 6.45
N ASP A 142 -30.78 4.75 6.67
CA ASP A 142 -30.65 5.59 7.85
C ASP A 142 -31.74 6.69 7.84
N ILE A 143 -31.97 7.32 6.68
CA ILE A 143 -33.05 8.30 6.50
C ILE A 143 -34.44 7.66 6.74
N ALA A 144 -34.67 6.46 6.19
CA ALA A 144 -35.90 5.71 6.40
C ALA A 144 -36.15 5.46 7.90
N TYR A 145 -35.15 4.96 8.60
CA TYR A 145 -35.20 4.66 10.02
C TYR A 145 -35.57 5.89 10.88
N PHE A 146 -34.92 7.04 10.64
CA PHE A 146 -35.21 8.26 11.39
C PHE A 146 -36.57 8.87 11.00
N SER A 147 -36.94 8.78 9.73
CA SER A 147 -38.30 9.21 9.29
C SER A 147 -39.41 8.39 9.97
N ASP A 148 -39.24 7.07 10.08
CA ASP A 148 -40.18 6.18 10.77
C ASP A 148 -40.24 6.46 12.27
N LYS A 149 -39.15 6.95 12.87
CA LYS A 149 -39.12 7.45 14.26
C LYS A 149 -39.79 8.82 14.45
N GLY A 150 -40.29 9.44 13.39
CA GLY A 150 -41.03 10.69 13.44
C GLY A 150 -40.20 11.95 13.20
N HIS A 151 -38.95 11.84 12.81
CA HIS A 151 -38.11 12.98 12.41
C HIS A 151 -38.56 13.49 11.03
N LYS A 152 -39.26 14.62 10.99
CA LYS A 152 -39.78 15.21 9.74
C LYS A 152 -38.74 16.09 9.01
N GLU A 153 -37.77 16.58 9.72
CA GLU A 153 -36.68 17.40 9.19
C GLU A 153 -35.33 16.79 9.57
N LEU A 154 -34.51 16.50 8.56
CA LEU A 154 -33.20 15.89 8.71
C LEU A 154 -32.17 16.71 7.97
N THR A 155 -31.00 16.88 8.57
CA THR A 155 -29.84 17.50 7.93
C THR A 155 -28.78 16.43 7.70
N LEU A 156 -28.46 16.16 6.43
CA LEU A 156 -27.42 15.23 6.03
C LEU A 156 -26.12 16.01 5.75
N LYS A 157 -25.14 15.87 6.62
CA LYS A 157 -23.78 16.43 6.41
C LYS A 157 -22.91 15.39 5.71
N VAL A 158 -22.24 15.77 4.64
CA VAL A 158 -21.45 14.87 3.80
C VAL A 158 -20.18 15.56 3.33
N SER A 159 -19.20 14.76 2.84
CA SER A 159 -18.08 15.31 2.11
C SER A 159 -18.52 16.01 0.81
N PRO A 160 -17.75 16.97 0.27
CA PRO A 160 -18.09 17.64 -1.00
C PRO A 160 -18.23 16.64 -2.17
N ILE A 161 -17.41 15.59 -2.22
CA ILE A 161 -17.45 14.55 -3.26
C ILE A 161 -18.78 13.77 -3.18
N LEU A 162 -19.16 13.33 -2.00
CA LEU A 162 -20.40 12.61 -1.77
C LEU A 162 -21.61 13.53 -2.00
N GLY A 163 -21.51 14.79 -1.61
CA GLY A 163 -22.54 15.81 -1.85
C GLY A 163 -22.80 16.04 -3.35
N ALA A 164 -21.74 16.16 -4.15
CA ALA A 164 -21.85 16.27 -5.60
C ALA A 164 -22.50 15.03 -6.23
N TYR A 165 -22.15 13.83 -5.74
CA TYR A 165 -22.78 12.57 -6.19
C TYR A 165 -24.28 12.53 -5.86
N LEU A 166 -24.67 12.85 -4.64
CA LEU A 166 -26.06 12.79 -4.19
C LEU A 166 -26.97 13.85 -4.84
N LYS A 167 -26.38 14.99 -5.23
CA LYS A 167 -27.08 16.06 -5.98
C LYS A 167 -27.19 15.78 -7.48
N ARG A 168 -26.54 14.76 -8.01
CA ARG A 168 -26.54 14.48 -9.45
C ARG A 168 -27.95 14.24 -9.96
N GLY A 169 -28.35 15.01 -10.99
CA GLY A 169 -29.71 14.97 -11.55
C GLY A 169 -30.65 16.00 -10.94
N GLN A 170 -30.18 16.92 -10.10
CA GLN A 170 -30.94 18.08 -9.65
C GLN A 170 -31.18 19.03 -10.83
N SER A 171 -32.44 19.42 -11.06
CA SER A 171 -32.85 20.32 -12.13
C SER A 171 -33.98 21.23 -11.66
N LEU A 172 -34.11 22.41 -12.26
CA LEU A 172 -35.20 23.35 -11.98
C LEU A 172 -36.58 22.84 -12.39
N ILE A 173 -36.64 21.88 -13.34
CA ILE A 173 -37.90 21.33 -13.89
C ILE A 173 -38.32 20.02 -13.20
N GLY A 174 -37.45 19.45 -12.37
CA GLY A 174 -37.74 18.23 -11.63
C GLY A 174 -36.46 17.69 -10.99
N ASP A 175 -36.55 17.40 -9.70
CA ASP A 175 -35.40 16.89 -8.93
C ASP A 175 -35.35 15.36 -9.05
N LYS A 176 -34.43 14.85 -9.89
CA LYS A 176 -34.13 13.42 -10.08
C LYS A 176 -32.93 12.97 -9.24
N SER A 177 -32.38 13.86 -8.39
CA SER A 177 -31.29 13.53 -7.49
C SER A 177 -31.71 12.50 -6.44
N PHE A 178 -30.73 11.87 -5.79
CA PHE A 178 -31.01 10.99 -4.64
C PHE A 178 -31.78 11.74 -3.55
N ILE A 179 -31.37 12.97 -3.24
CA ILE A 179 -32.01 13.81 -2.24
C ILE A 179 -33.50 14.06 -2.59
N GLY A 180 -33.78 14.42 -3.84
CA GLY A 180 -35.16 14.64 -4.29
C GLY A 180 -36.02 13.37 -4.25
N LYS A 181 -35.46 12.23 -4.60
CA LYS A 181 -36.14 10.92 -4.50
C LYS A 181 -36.45 10.56 -3.06
N TRP A 182 -35.51 10.71 -2.14
CA TRP A 182 -35.73 10.39 -0.72
C TRP A 182 -36.70 11.32 -0.04
N LYS A 183 -36.66 12.66 -0.30
CA LYS A 183 -37.66 13.60 0.16
C LYS A 183 -39.09 13.15 -0.22
N LYS A 184 -39.27 12.76 -1.47
CA LYS A 184 -40.59 12.34 -1.98
C LYS A 184 -41.00 10.98 -1.42
N LYS A 185 -40.04 10.05 -1.27
CA LYS A 185 -40.33 8.69 -0.81
C LYS A 185 -40.69 8.63 0.67
N TYR A 186 -39.97 9.38 1.51
CA TYR A 186 -40.11 9.34 2.97
C TYR A 186 -40.92 10.51 3.56
N GLY A 187 -41.31 11.48 2.73
CA GLY A 187 -42.10 12.63 3.18
C GLY A 187 -41.38 13.51 4.21
N CYS A 188 -40.08 13.42 4.31
CA CYS A 188 -39.27 14.22 5.21
C CYS A 188 -38.57 15.38 4.47
N GLN A 189 -38.37 16.49 5.19
CA GLN A 189 -37.57 17.60 4.69
C GLN A 189 -36.07 17.28 4.91
N LEU A 190 -35.33 17.07 3.83
CA LEU A 190 -33.91 16.69 3.89
C LEU A 190 -33.04 17.85 3.38
N THR A 191 -32.18 18.37 4.24
CA THR A 191 -31.20 19.40 3.89
C THR A 191 -29.82 18.78 3.76
N LEU A 192 -29.11 19.02 2.65
CA LEU A 192 -27.76 18.52 2.45
C LEU A 192 -26.76 19.65 2.66
N VAL A 193 -25.78 19.40 3.54
CA VAL A 193 -24.68 20.33 3.89
C VAL A 193 -23.35 19.67 3.58
N GLU A 194 -22.51 20.35 2.82
CA GLU A 194 -21.17 19.89 2.48
C GLU A 194 -20.15 20.36 3.51
N MET A 195 -19.37 19.41 4.06
CA MET A 195 -18.35 19.64 5.07
C MET A 195 -16.96 19.36 4.49
N THR A 196 -16.14 20.39 4.33
CA THR A 196 -14.78 20.27 3.73
C THR A 196 -13.80 19.44 4.53
N GLY A 197 -14.04 19.25 5.84
CA GLY A 197 -13.21 18.42 6.71
C GLY A 197 -13.58 16.94 6.73
N PHE A 198 -14.63 16.53 6.01
CA PHE A 198 -15.08 15.14 5.99
C PHE A 198 -14.25 14.30 5.01
N SER A 199 -13.97 13.05 5.39
CA SER A 199 -13.39 12.06 4.49
C SER A 199 -14.36 11.71 3.36
N VAL A 200 -13.85 11.10 2.26
CA VAL A 200 -14.57 10.97 0.97
C VAL A 200 -15.98 10.41 1.08
N LEU A 201 -16.21 9.40 1.92
CA LEU A 201 -17.52 8.75 2.10
C LEU A 201 -18.18 9.08 3.45
N GLN A 202 -17.60 9.98 4.22
CA GLN A 202 -18.14 10.34 5.53
C GLN A 202 -19.46 11.06 5.35
N ASN A 203 -20.45 10.61 6.13
CA ASN A 203 -21.77 11.19 6.22
C ASN A 203 -22.26 11.15 7.66
N GLU A 204 -23.09 12.10 8.05
CA GLU A 204 -23.69 12.21 9.37
C GLU A 204 -25.08 12.81 9.24
N ILE A 205 -26.05 12.29 10.00
CA ILE A 205 -27.42 12.77 9.99
C ILE A 205 -27.71 13.51 11.31
N TYR A 206 -28.35 14.65 11.20
CA TYR A 206 -28.71 15.52 12.31
C TYR A 206 -30.21 15.79 12.29
N ASP A 207 -30.80 15.97 13.47
CA ASP A 207 -32.17 16.39 13.62
C ASP A 207 -32.32 17.93 13.47
N MET A 208 -33.56 18.41 13.63
CA MET A 208 -33.89 19.83 13.57
C MET A 208 -33.25 20.66 14.71
N LYS A 209 -32.87 20.03 15.82
CA LYS A 209 -32.20 20.68 16.95
C LYS A 209 -30.70 20.77 16.78
N GLY A 210 -30.15 20.10 15.79
CA GLY A 210 -28.73 20.01 15.53
C GLY A 210 -28.05 18.88 16.30
N ASP A 211 -28.81 17.95 16.86
CA ASP A 211 -28.26 16.77 17.52
C ASP A 211 -27.95 15.69 16.48
N ARG A 212 -26.77 15.07 16.59
CA ARG A 212 -26.36 13.97 15.72
C ARG A 212 -27.18 12.73 16.04
N LEU A 213 -27.76 12.16 15.00
CA LEU A 213 -28.52 10.92 15.09
C LEU A 213 -27.64 9.72 14.77
N GLU A 214 -27.64 8.72 15.64
CA GLU A 214 -26.91 7.46 15.47
C GLU A 214 -27.88 6.27 15.59
N ILE A 215 -27.63 5.21 14.77
CA ILE A 215 -28.41 3.98 14.76
C ILE A 215 -27.75 2.94 15.64
#